data_ca7af93111042e89d15a286daed9a28e
#
_entry.id   ca7af93111042e89d15a286daed9a28e
#
_cell.length_a   1.000
_cell.length_b   1.000
_cell.length_c   1.000
_cell.angle_alpha   90.00
_cell.angle_beta   90.00
_cell.angle_gamma   90.00
#
_symmetry.space_group_name_H-M   'P 1'
#
loop_
_entity.id
_entity.type
_entity.pdbx_description
1 polymer ?
#
loop_
_entity_poly.entity_id
_entity_poly.type
_entity_poly.pdbx_seq_one_letter_code
_entity_poly.pdbx_strand_id
1 'polypeptide(L)'
;MVKILAINGNTLTIDPPLHIDYSSSKNPEIRPVTYIEQVGIEDLHLKRLDSGSASGNNFDIRWAADSWIRRVESESTEKYHIGVSESLRLEIRDSYIHDAQSRASGGYGYGVSLARNVTSVLVENNIFYDLRHSMIIQIGTNGCVFGYNYAEKNYSDDDGGWAKTYISLHGHYPFMNLFEGNIVGWIGIGDYWGPIGPGNTFFRNRAMGTDRFDGFGDRHGIMVEYIHGPQYVIGNEVTGGDLYFL
;
A
#
# COMPACT_ATOMS: atom_id res chain seq x y z
N MET A 1 0.56 -3.58 14.38
CA MET A 1 0.58 -4.92 15.06
C MET A 1 1.94 -5.14 15.69
N VAL A 2 1.98 -5.85 16.84
CA VAL A 2 3.23 -6.26 17.52
C VAL A 2 3.04 -7.64 18.13
N LYS A 3 4.09 -8.41 18.30
CA LYS A 3 4.10 -9.62 19.11
C LYS A 3 4.40 -9.25 20.57
N ILE A 4 3.69 -9.85 21.51
CA ILE A 4 4.01 -9.75 22.94
C ILE A 4 4.99 -10.87 23.25
N LEU A 5 6.22 -10.52 23.62
CA LEU A 5 7.28 -11.48 23.96
C LEU A 5 7.27 -11.86 25.44
N ALA A 6 6.91 -10.93 26.32
CA ALA A 6 6.81 -11.16 27.75
C ALA A 6 5.83 -10.18 28.42
N ILE A 7 5.27 -10.62 29.54
CA ILE A 7 4.42 -9.81 30.42
C ILE A 7 5.00 -9.87 31.80
N ASN A 8 5.34 -8.69 32.38
CA ASN A 8 5.84 -8.59 33.75
C ASN A 8 5.05 -7.49 34.48
N GLY A 9 4.08 -7.89 35.28
CA GLY A 9 3.13 -6.98 35.91
C GLY A 9 2.36 -6.18 34.85
N ASN A 10 2.52 -4.86 34.86
CA ASN A 10 1.90 -3.95 33.90
C ASN A 10 2.81 -3.60 32.69
N THR A 11 3.95 -4.28 32.55
CA THR A 11 4.91 -4.04 31.51
C THR A 11 4.83 -5.14 30.46
N LEU A 12 4.73 -4.75 29.19
CA LEU A 12 4.78 -5.63 28.03
C LEU A 12 6.13 -5.46 27.31
N THR A 13 6.80 -6.57 27.04
CA THR A 13 7.90 -6.59 26.06
C THR A 13 7.33 -6.95 24.72
N ILE A 14 7.55 -6.11 23.74
CA ILE A 14 6.94 -6.22 22.39
C ILE A 14 7.99 -6.24 21.28
N ASP A 15 7.63 -6.81 20.13
CA ASP A 15 8.41 -6.83 18.90
C ASP A 15 7.49 -6.72 17.66
N PRO A 16 7.76 -5.81 16.73
CA PRO A 16 8.73 -4.72 16.78
C PRO A 16 8.37 -3.65 17.80
N PRO A 17 9.26 -2.69 18.10
CA PRO A 17 8.92 -1.54 18.92
C PRO A 17 7.83 -0.71 18.25
N LEU A 18 7.11 0.09 19.00
CA LEU A 18 6.15 1.04 18.47
C LEU A 18 6.89 2.11 17.64
N HIS A 19 6.40 2.40 16.45
CA HIS A 19 7.02 3.39 15.56
C HIS A 19 6.70 4.84 15.93
N ILE A 20 5.69 5.05 16.78
CA ILE A 20 5.33 6.35 17.37
C ILE A 20 4.88 6.15 18.81
N ASP A 21 4.92 7.22 19.60
CA ASP A 21 4.36 7.24 20.95
C ASP A 21 2.83 7.33 20.91
N TYR A 22 2.17 6.54 21.73
CA TYR A 22 0.73 6.60 21.95
C TYR A 22 0.44 7.32 23.28
N SER A 23 -0.01 8.57 23.18
CA SER A 23 -0.31 9.38 24.35
C SER A 23 -1.45 8.77 25.19
N SER A 24 -1.25 8.68 26.50
CA SER A 24 -2.27 8.22 27.45
C SER A 24 -3.54 9.08 27.41
N SER A 25 -3.44 10.35 27.01
CA SER A 25 -4.60 11.25 26.85
C SER A 25 -5.56 10.80 25.72
N LYS A 26 -5.13 9.89 24.86
CA LYS A 26 -5.94 9.31 23.78
C LYS A 26 -6.52 7.94 24.14
N ASN A 27 -6.37 7.51 25.39
CA ASN A 27 -6.84 6.21 25.90
C ASN A 27 -6.44 5.05 24.95
N PRO A 28 -5.14 4.83 24.69
CA PRO A 28 -4.71 3.75 23.82
C PRO A 28 -5.10 2.40 24.42
N GLU A 29 -5.58 1.49 23.58
CA GLU A 29 -6.00 0.16 23.97
C GLU A 29 -5.12 -0.90 23.31
N ILE A 30 -4.94 -2.03 24.00
CA ILE A 30 -4.29 -3.22 23.46
C ILE A 30 -5.37 -4.29 23.28
N ARG A 31 -5.47 -4.80 22.07
CA ARG A 31 -6.38 -5.89 21.73
C ARG A 31 -5.59 -7.13 21.33
N PRO A 32 -5.69 -8.22 22.09
CA PRO A 32 -5.11 -9.49 21.68
C PRO A 32 -5.85 -10.06 20.46
N VAL A 33 -5.11 -10.67 19.55
CA VAL A 33 -5.66 -11.33 18.37
C VAL A 33 -5.03 -12.71 18.22
N THR A 34 -5.82 -13.66 17.73
CA THR A 34 -5.29 -14.94 17.25
C THR A 34 -4.85 -14.78 15.81
N TYR A 35 -3.68 -15.27 15.46
CA TYR A 35 -3.08 -15.12 14.14
C TYR A 35 -2.46 -16.43 13.66
N ILE A 36 -2.27 -16.52 12.33
CA ILE A 36 -1.46 -17.57 11.70
C ILE A 36 -0.05 -17.03 11.47
N GLU A 37 0.93 -17.91 11.48
CA GLU A 37 2.31 -17.52 11.18
C GLU A 37 3.06 -18.57 10.35
N GLN A 38 4.13 -18.10 9.68
CA GLN A 38 5.01 -18.96 8.88
C GLN A 38 4.28 -19.72 7.75
N VAL A 39 3.32 -19.03 7.11
CA VAL A 39 2.58 -19.55 5.96
C VAL A 39 3.05 -18.87 4.69
N GLY A 40 3.35 -19.65 3.66
CA GLY A 40 3.79 -19.16 2.35
C GLY A 40 2.85 -19.56 1.22
N ILE A 41 2.68 -18.65 0.26
CA ILE A 41 2.04 -18.90 -1.03
C ILE A 41 3.07 -18.61 -2.10
N GLU A 42 3.42 -19.61 -2.90
CA GLU A 42 4.51 -19.50 -3.86
C GLU A 42 4.18 -20.23 -5.18
N ASP A 43 4.83 -19.76 -6.25
CA ASP A 43 4.95 -20.46 -7.53
C ASP A 43 3.58 -20.87 -8.12
N LEU A 44 2.61 -19.94 -8.15
CA LEU A 44 1.30 -20.20 -8.74
C LEU A 44 0.80 -19.03 -9.58
N HIS A 45 -0.09 -19.33 -10.53
CA HIS A 45 -0.92 -18.37 -11.24
C HIS A 45 -2.36 -18.47 -10.73
N LEU A 46 -2.90 -17.34 -10.27
CA LEU A 46 -4.29 -17.20 -9.86
C LEU A 46 -4.98 -16.22 -10.79
N LYS A 47 -5.92 -16.70 -11.57
CA LYS A 47 -6.78 -15.89 -12.42
C LYS A 47 -8.22 -15.92 -11.91
N ARG A 48 -8.79 -14.74 -11.71
CA ARG A 48 -10.22 -14.63 -11.38
C ARG A 48 -11.06 -14.69 -12.63
N LEU A 49 -12.04 -15.62 -12.69
CA LEU A 49 -12.93 -15.81 -13.83
C LEU A 49 -14.34 -15.25 -13.61
N ASP A 50 -14.77 -15.07 -12.37
CA ASP A 50 -16.04 -14.44 -12.04
C ASP A 50 -15.95 -12.92 -12.14
N SER A 51 -17.02 -12.27 -12.57
CA SER A 51 -17.12 -10.81 -12.68
C SER A 51 -18.37 -10.31 -11.98
N GLY A 52 -18.35 -9.04 -11.53
CA GLY A 52 -19.52 -8.36 -10.96
C GLY A 52 -19.87 -8.81 -9.54
N SER A 53 -18.97 -9.44 -8.82
CA SER A 53 -19.14 -9.81 -7.42
C SER A 53 -18.51 -8.75 -6.52
N ALA A 54 -19.29 -8.16 -5.65
CA ALA A 54 -18.86 -7.08 -4.74
C ALA A 54 -17.76 -7.46 -3.72
N SER A 55 -17.09 -8.59 -3.84
CA SER A 55 -16.15 -9.08 -2.82
C SER A 55 -14.85 -9.71 -3.35
N GLY A 56 -14.42 -9.31 -4.52
CA GLY A 56 -13.41 -10.04 -5.26
C GLY A 56 -11.95 -9.67 -5.05
N ASN A 57 -11.33 -10.05 -3.93
CA ASN A 57 -9.87 -10.10 -3.82
C ASN A 57 -9.34 -11.43 -4.36
N ASN A 58 -8.17 -11.43 -5.01
CA ASN A 58 -7.49 -12.66 -5.37
C ASN A 58 -6.84 -13.29 -4.12
N PHE A 59 -6.17 -12.49 -3.32
CA PHE A 59 -5.64 -12.90 -2.01
C PHE A 59 -6.15 -11.95 -0.92
N ASP A 60 -6.72 -12.50 0.14
CA ASP A 60 -7.17 -11.74 1.32
C ASP A 60 -6.47 -12.30 2.56
N ILE A 61 -5.55 -11.53 3.12
CA ILE A 61 -4.72 -11.93 4.25
C ILE A 61 -5.09 -11.09 5.46
N ARG A 62 -5.48 -11.77 6.53
CA ARG A 62 -5.81 -11.13 7.81
C ARG A 62 -5.21 -11.90 8.96
N TRP A 63 -4.74 -11.15 9.95
CA TRP A 63 -4.17 -11.73 11.17
C TRP A 63 -3.09 -12.76 10.86
N ALA A 64 -2.15 -12.39 10.02
CA ALA A 64 -1.00 -13.20 9.68
C ALA A 64 0.29 -12.54 10.17
N ALA A 65 1.28 -13.35 10.55
CA ALA A 65 2.60 -12.87 10.92
C ALA A 65 3.69 -13.75 10.27
N ASP A 66 4.86 -13.14 9.99
CA ASP A 66 6.05 -13.85 9.51
C ASP A 66 5.74 -14.79 8.33
N SER A 67 4.92 -14.32 7.38
CA SER A 67 4.35 -15.10 6.27
C SER A 67 4.65 -14.42 4.94
N TRP A 68 4.42 -15.09 3.80
CA TRP A 68 4.83 -14.53 2.52
C TRP A 68 3.96 -14.94 1.33
N ILE A 69 3.98 -14.09 0.28
CA ILE A 69 3.56 -14.37 -1.08
C ILE A 69 4.74 -14.10 -2.00
N ARG A 70 5.18 -15.08 -2.77
CA ARG A 70 6.34 -14.95 -3.64
C ARG A 70 6.14 -15.67 -4.98
N ARG A 71 6.65 -15.08 -6.05
CA ARG A 71 6.65 -15.68 -7.38
C ARG A 71 5.25 -16.15 -7.80
N VAL A 72 4.27 -15.27 -7.59
CA VAL A 72 2.90 -15.52 -8.02
C VAL A 72 2.56 -14.63 -9.21
N GLU A 73 1.70 -15.12 -10.08
CA GLU A 73 1.00 -14.31 -11.06
C GLU A 73 -0.44 -14.13 -10.58
N SER A 74 -0.86 -12.88 -10.38
CA SER A 74 -2.23 -12.56 -9.96
C SER A 74 -2.92 -11.78 -11.06
N GLU A 75 -3.89 -12.40 -11.71
CA GLU A 75 -4.58 -11.87 -12.89
C GLU A 75 -6.06 -11.62 -12.61
N SER A 76 -6.59 -10.54 -13.16
CA SER A 76 -8.02 -10.25 -13.27
C SER A 76 -8.75 -10.14 -11.92
N THR A 77 -8.26 -9.29 -11.01
CA THR A 77 -9.01 -9.00 -9.77
C THR A 77 -10.16 -8.04 -10.01
N GLU A 78 -11.18 -8.08 -9.19
CA GLU A 78 -12.18 -7.02 -9.15
C GLU A 78 -11.77 -5.91 -8.18
N LYS A 79 -11.40 -6.24 -6.94
CA LYS A 79 -10.99 -5.26 -5.92
C LYS A 79 -9.49 -5.22 -5.73
N TYR A 80 -8.93 -6.11 -4.93
CA TYR A 80 -7.50 -6.15 -4.63
C TYR A 80 -6.90 -7.44 -5.16
N HIS A 81 -5.76 -7.34 -5.81
CA HIS A 81 -4.98 -8.55 -6.10
C HIS A 81 -4.48 -9.16 -4.78
N ILE A 82 -3.89 -8.36 -3.92
CA ILE A 82 -3.42 -8.78 -2.60
C ILE A 82 -3.88 -7.75 -1.57
N GLY A 83 -4.89 -8.11 -0.79
CA GLY A 83 -5.37 -7.32 0.33
C GLY A 83 -4.79 -7.85 1.64
N VAL A 84 -4.15 -6.97 2.41
CA VAL A 84 -3.59 -7.32 3.73
C VAL A 84 -4.18 -6.42 4.79
N SER A 85 -4.63 -6.99 5.88
CA SER A 85 -5.11 -6.25 7.04
C SER A 85 -4.65 -6.88 8.35
N GLU A 86 -4.45 -6.05 9.39
CA GLU A 86 -4.17 -6.49 10.76
C GLU A 86 -3.09 -7.59 10.82
N SER A 87 -1.98 -7.39 10.10
CA SER A 87 -0.92 -8.38 9.91
C SER A 87 0.47 -7.79 10.18
N LEU A 88 1.44 -8.65 10.43
CA LEU A 88 2.78 -8.29 10.88
C LEU A 88 3.86 -9.05 10.11
N ARG A 89 4.88 -8.35 9.62
CA ARG A 89 6.07 -8.92 8.98
C ARG A 89 5.73 -9.94 7.87
N LEU A 90 5.05 -9.47 6.85
CA LEU A 90 4.83 -10.24 5.62
C LEU A 90 5.82 -9.82 4.55
N GLU A 91 6.09 -10.71 3.60
CA GLU A 91 6.79 -10.41 2.36
C GLU A 91 5.87 -10.65 1.16
N ILE A 92 5.80 -9.70 0.25
CA ILE A 92 5.09 -9.80 -1.04
C ILE A 92 6.11 -9.42 -2.11
N ARG A 93 6.64 -10.42 -2.83
CA ARG A 93 7.77 -10.16 -3.70
C ARG A 93 7.84 -11.04 -4.95
N ASP A 94 8.64 -10.57 -5.92
CA ASP A 94 8.98 -11.31 -7.12
C ASP A 94 7.75 -11.77 -7.92
N SER A 95 6.68 -10.95 -7.95
CA SER A 95 5.37 -11.34 -8.46
C SER A 95 4.90 -10.43 -9.59
N TYR A 96 4.04 -10.97 -10.48
CA TYR A 96 3.37 -10.23 -11.53
C TYR A 96 1.89 -10.06 -11.19
N ILE A 97 1.45 -8.81 -11.09
CA ILE A 97 0.13 -8.44 -10.58
C ILE A 97 -0.53 -7.54 -11.62
N HIS A 98 -1.60 -8.04 -12.27
CA HIS A 98 -2.08 -7.36 -13.47
C HIS A 98 -3.55 -7.59 -13.83
N ASP A 99 -4.06 -6.72 -14.72
CA ASP A 99 -5.37 -6.81 -15.37
C ASP A 99 -6.54 -6.80 -14.38
N ALA A 100 -6.86 -5.64 -13.83
CA ALA A 100 -8.08 -5.51 -13.03
C ALA A 100 -9.34 -5.60 -13.92
N GLN A 101 -10.38 -6.27 -13.45
CA GLN A 101 -11.70 -6.33 -14.12
C GLN A 101 -12.44 -5.00 -14.04
N SER A 102 -12.23 -4.23 -12.98
CA SER A 102 -12.78 -2.90 -12.77
C SER A 102 -11.73 -1.98 -12.15
N ARG A 103 -11.70 -0.74 -12.59
CA ARG A 103 -10.86 0.35 -12.07
C ARG A 103 -11.71 1.52 -11.61
N ALA A 104 -12.97 1.23 -11.28
CA ALA A 104 -13.92 2.20 -10.78
C ALA A 104 -13.53 2.73 -9.38
N SER A 105 -14.12 3.85 -8.97
CA SER A 105 -14.03 4.37 -7.61
C SER A 105 -14.57 3.37 -6.57
N GLY A 106 -14.25 3.54 -5.30
CA GLY A 106 -14.77 2.69 -4.24
C GLY A 106 -13.99 1.40 -3.97
N GLY A 107 -12.72 1.35 -4.31
CA GLY A 107 -11.83 0.25 -3.92
C GLY A 107 -11.70 -0.87 -4.94
N TYR A 108 -11.75 -0.54 -6.22
CA TYR A 108 -11.60 -1.48 -7.33
C TYR A 108 -10.25 -1.33 -8.02
N GLY A 109 -9.72 -2.43 -8.53
CA GLY A 109 -8.52 -2.47 -9.36
C GLY A 109 -7.21 -2.14 -8.64
N TYR A 110 -7.06 -2.53 -7.38
CA TYR A 110 -5.83 -2.30 -6.62
C TYR A 110 -4.88 -3.51 -6.72
N GLY A 111 -3.59 -3.24 -6.83
CA GLY A 111 -2.55 -4.25 -6.76
C GLY A 111 -2.36 -4.78 -5.34
N VAL A 112 -1.45 -4.18 -4.58
CA VAL A 112 -1.26 -4.48 -3.16
C VAL A 112 -1.91 -3.40 -2.31
N SER A 113 -2.81 -3.80 -1.42
CA SER A 113 -3.47 -2.92 -0.43
C SER A 113 -3.09 -3.33 0.98
N LEU A 114 -2.40 -2.45 1.72
CA LEU A 114 -2.09 -2.65 3.13
C LEU A 114 -2.95 -1.70 3.97
N ALA A 115 -3.79 -2.25 4.85
CA ALA A 115 -4.74 -1.47 5.63
C ALA A 115 -4.90 -1.99 7.08
N ARG A 116 -5.49 -1.15 7.95
CA ARG A 116 -5.86 -1.53 9.32
C ARG A 116 -4.68 -2.04 10.15
N ASN A 117 -3.76 -1.11 10.45
CA ASN A 117 -2.61 -1.36 11.35
C ASN A 117 -1.67 -2.49 10.88
N VAL A 118 -1.55 -2.71 9.59
CA VAL A 118 -0.48 -3.57 9.03
C VAL A 118 0.87 -2.97 9.42
N THR A 119 1.80 -3.82 9.87
CA THR A 119 3.10 -3.36 10.39
C THR A 119 4.24 -4.18 9.78
N SER A 120 5.33 -3.50 9.37
CA SER A 120 6.59 -4.10 8.94
C SER A 120 6.44 -5.11 7.79
N VAL A 121 5.68 -4.76 6.77
CA VAL A 121 5.53 -5.57 5.55
C VAL A 121 6.51 -5.10 4.49
N LEU A 122 7.15 -6.04 3.81
CA LEU A 122 7.99 -5.81 2.63
C LEU A 122 7.19 -6.11 1.35
N VAL A 123 7.11 -5.11 0.45
CA VAL A 123 6.57 -5.26 -0.92
C VAL A 123 7.70 -4.94 -1.88
N GLU A 124 8.33 -5.95 -2.47
CA GLU A 124 9.58 -5.77 -3.18
C GLU A 124 9.63 -6.51 -4.53
N ASN A 125 10.25 -5.88 -5.52
CA ASN A 125 10.56 -6.50 -6.82
C ASN A 125 9.33 -7.11 -7.51
N ASN A 126 8.18 -6.41 -7.45
CA ASN A 126 6.96 -6.81 -8.15
C ASN A 126 6.76 -5.97 -9.41
N ILE A 127 6.06 -6.55 -10.37
CA ILE A 127 5.59 -5.86 -11.58
C ILE A 127 4.07 -5.69 -11.47
N PHE A 128 3.61 -4.44 -11.60
CA PHE A 128 2.20 -4.08 -11.62
C PHE A 128 1.82 -3.54 -13.00
N TYR A 129 0.70 -4.01 -13.54
CA TYR A 129 0.25 -3.59 -14.84
C TYR A 129 -1.28 -3.53 -14.94
N ASP A 130 -1.80 -2.48 -15.58
CA ASP A 130 -3.23 -2.33 -15.88
C ASP A 130 -4.14 -2.33 -14.64
N LEU A 131 -3.84 -1.44 -13.70
CA LEU A 131 -4.54 -1.30 -12.42
C LEU A 131 -5.07 0.12 -12.24
N ARG A 132 -5.79 0.37 -11.14
CA ARG A 132 -6.12 1.72 -10.69
C ARG A 132 -5.08 2.27 -9.70
N HIS A 133 -4.75 1.51 -8.67
CA HIS A 133 -3.65 1.78 -7.76
C HIS A 133 -2.77 0.55 -7.65
N SER A 134 -1.48 0.68 -7.96
CA SER A 134 -0.58 -0.46 -7.87
C SER A 134 -0.24 -0.80 -6.41
N MET A 135 0.05 0.22 -5.61
CA MET A 135 0.44 0.09 -4.21
C MET A 135 -0.31 1.13 -3.38
N ILE A 136 -1.16 0.68 -2.47
CA ILE A 136 -1.96 1.57 -1.61
C ILE A 136 -1.81 1.20 -0.15
N ILE A 137 -1.60 2.21 0.70
CA ILE A 137 -1.56 2.06 2.15
C ILE A 137 -2.54 3.01 2.83
N GLN A 138 -3.18 2.51 3.90
CA GLN A 138 -4.19 3.27 4.62
C GLN A 138 -4.37 2.77 6.06
N ILE A 139 -5.12 3.51 6.84
CA ILE A 139 -5.63 3.14 8.19
C ILE A 139 -4.51 2.60 9.10
N GLY A 140 -3.59 3.49 9.50
CA GLY A 140 -2.57 3.19 10.50
C GLY A 140 -1.49 2.19 10.06
N THR A 141 -1.39 1.87 8.77
CA THR A 141 -0.30 1.05 8.22
C THR A 141 1.04 1.72 8.47
N ASN A 142 2.02 0.97 9.01
CA ASN A 142 3.27 1.58 9.46
C ASN A 142 4.49 0.66 9.38
N GLY A 143 5.68 1.27 9.25
CA GLY A 143 6.95 0.55 9.21
C GLY A 143 7.10 -0.37 7.99
N CYS A 144 6.30 -0.19 6.95
CA CYS A 144 6.34 -1.00 5.75
C CYS A 144 7.37 -0.45 4.75
N VAL A 145 7.90 -1.33 3.92
CA VAL A 145 8.84 -1.01 2.85
C VAL A 145 8.25 -1.43 1.51
N PHE A 146 8.21 -0.49 0.58
CA PHE A 146 7.88 -0.72 -0.83
C PHE A 146 9.14 -0.42 -1.66
N GLY A 147 9.84 -1.47 -2.07
CA GLY A 147 11.15 -1.36 -2.69
C GLY A 147 11.21 -1.95 -4.09
N TYR A 148 11.84 -1.22 -5.02
CA TYR A 148 12.23 -1.72 -6.34
C TYR A 148 11.11 -2.34 -7.17
N ASN A 149 9.88 -1.84 -7.00
CA ASN A 149 8.73 -2.26 -7.79
C ASN A 149 8.66 -1.45 -9.10
N TYR A 150 8.13 -2.09 -10.14
CA TYR A 150 7.79 -1.44 -11.39
C TYR A 150 6.29 -1.43 -11.59
N ALA A 151 5.73 -0.28 -11.98
CA ALA A 151 4.30 -0.16 -12.23
C ALA A 151 4.01 0.69 -13.48
N GLU A 152 3.12 0.18 -14.33
CA GLU A 152 2.73 0.83 -15.58
C GLU A 152 1.23 0.67 -15.86
N LYS A 153 0.68 1.61 -16.63
CA LYS A 153 -0.70 1.61 -17.15
C LYS A 153 -1.76 1.63 -16.04
N ASN A 154 -1.61 2.50 -15.05
CA ASN A 154 -2.71 2.75 -14.12
C ASN A 154 -3.70 3.76 -14.75
N TYR A 155 -5.00 3.49 -14.62
CA TYR A 155 -6.07 4.40 -15.04
C TYR A 155 -7.34 4.18 -14.22
N SER A 156 -8.34 5.03 -14.40
CA SER A 156 -9.66 4.92 -13.78
C SER A 156 -10.72 4.71 -14.86
N ASP A 157 -11.70 3.86 -14.59
CA ASP A 157 -12.87 3.69 -15.45
C ASP A 157 -13.91 4.80 -15.27
N ASP A 158 -13.77 5.62 -14.22
CA ASP A 158 -14.69 6.70 -13.91
C ASP A 158 -14.31 7.99 -14.66
N ASP A 159 -15.30 8.63 -15.28
CA ASP A 159 -15.18 9.98 -15.80
C ASP A 159 -15.02 10.98 -14.65
N GLY A 160 -14.03 11.86 -14.71
CA GLY A 160 -13.94 12.99 -13.77
C GLY A 160 -12.77 12.97 -12.80
N GLY A 161 -11.70 12.28 -13.09
CA GLY A 161 -10.41 12.60 -12.47
C GLY A 161 -10.17 12.08 -11.07
N TRP A 162 -10.80 11.00 -10.65
CA TRP A 162 -10.38 10.33 -9.42
C TRP A 162 -8.95 9.84 -9.54
N ALA A 163 -8.17 10.12 -8.49
CA ALA A 163 -6.76 9.79 -8.45
C ALA A 163 -6.50 8.32 -8.80
N LYS A 164 -5.62 8.13 -9.75
CA LYS A 164 -5.12 6.84 -10.24
C LYS A 164 -3.63 6.71 -9.94
N THR A 165 -3.27 7.15 -8.75
CA THR A 165 -1.89 7.10 -8.26
C THR A 165 -1.36 5.68 -8.25
N TYR A 166 -0.15 5.50 -8.70
CA TYR A 166 0.52 4.19 -8.67
C TYR A 166 0.94 3.82 -7.25
N ILE A 167 1.50 4.78 -6.53
CA ILE A 167 1.69 4.72 -5.08
C ILE A 167 0.68 5.67 -4.46
N SER A 168 -0.14 5.18 -3.54
CA SER A 168 -1.19 5.95 -2.87
C SER A 168 -1.12 5.83 -1.36
N LEU A 169 -0.90 6.94 -0.68
CA LEU A 169 -1.15 7.05 0.75
C LEU A 169 -2.57 7.56 0.92
N HIS A 170 -3.49 6.66 1.20
CA HIS A 170 -4.93 6.90 1.17
C HIS A 170 -5.53 7.01 2.56
N GLY A 171 -5.30 8.13 3.18
CA GLY A 171 -5.94 8.52 4.42
C GLY A 171 -5.79 7.61 5.63
N HIS A 172 -6.31 8.09 6.71
CA HIS A 172 -6.37 7.55 8.06
C HIS A 172 -5.02 7.09 8.62
N TYR A 173 -4.05 8.03 8.51
CA TYR A 173 -2.83 8.01 9.29
C TYR A 173 -1.83 6.86 9.00
N PRO A 174 -1.49 6.50 7.75
CA PRO A 174 -0.30 5.70 7.50
C PRO A 174 0.96 6.50 7.87
N PHE A 175 1.93 5.87 8.54
CA PHE A 175 3.10 6.56 9.09
C PHE A 175 4.35 5.69 9.11
N MET A 176 5.53 6.34 9.06
CA MET A 176 6.84 5.69 9.14
C MET A 176 7.06 4.57 8.09
N ASN A 177 6.55 4.75 6.87
CA ASN A 177 6.75 3.82 5.77
C ASN A 177 7.85 4.31 4.83
N LEU A 178 8.54 3.40 4.15
CA LEU A 178 9.57 3.67 3.16
C LEU A 178 9.12 3.22 1.76
N PHE A 179 9.26 4.12 0.80
CA PHE A 179 9.10 3.84 -0.63
C PHE A 179 10.44 4.13 -1.30
N GLU A 180 11.14 3.09 -1.77
CA GLU A 180 12.49 3.22 -2.28
C GLU A 180 12.68 2.57 -3.64
N GLY A 181 13.31 3.29 -4.57
CA GLY A 181 13.75 2.73 -5.84
C GLY A 181 12.64 2.24 -6.77
N ASN A 182 11.40 2.64 -6.54
CA ASN A 182 10.28 2.23 -7.40
C ASN A 182 10.26 3.05 -8.68
N ILE A 183 9.85 2.42 -9.78
CA ILE A 183 9.58 3.08 -11.06
C ILE A 183 8.08 3.06 -11.30
N VAL A 184 7.44 4.23 -11.25
CA VAL A 184 5.98 4.38 -11.29
C VAL A 184 5.57 5.60 -12.09
N GLY A 185 4.30 5.71 -12.45
CA GLY A 185 3.79 6.91 -13.12
C GLY A 185 3.62 8.08 -12.16
N TRP A 186 2.82 7.93 -11.12
CA TRP A 186 2.42 9.00 -10.20
C TRP A 186 2.46 8.53 -8.75
N ILE A 187 3.03 9.36 -7.85
CA ILE A 187 3.09 9.15 -6.41
C ILE A 187 2.14 10.14 -5.73
N GLY A 188 1.11 9.65 -5.05
CA GLY A 188 0.16 10.44 -4.27
C GLY A 188 0.41 10.27 -2.77
N ILE A 189 0.83 11.35 -2.12
CA ILE A 189 1.07 11.41 -0.68
C ILE A 189 -0.08 12.18 -0.04
N GLY A 190 -1.17 11.49 0.22
CA GLY A 190 -2.37 12.03 0.82
C GLY A 190 -3.55 12.14 -0.13
N ASP A 191 -4.71 12.28 0.49
CA ASP A 191 -5.97 12.61 -0.14
C ASP A 191 -6.99 13.07 0.93
N TYR A 192 -8.18 13.45 0.50
CA TYR A 192 -9.23 14.00 1.37
C TYR A 192 -9.85 13.00 2.37
N TRP A 193 -9.54 11.72 2.31
CA TRP A 193 -10.09 10.70 3.22
C TRP A 193 -9.57 10.78 4.65
N GLY A 194 -8.51 11.53 4.87
CA GLY A 194 -7.96 11.76 6.19
C GLY A 194 -6.46 12.03 6.16
N PRO A 195 -5.91 12.59 7.24
CA PRO A 195 -4.53 13.03 7.25
C PRO A 195 -3.56 11.86 7.18
N ILE A 196 -2.44 12.10 6.52
CA ILE A 196 -1.28 11.21 6.49
C ILE A 196 -0.43 11.46 7.71
N GLY A 197 -0.09 10.41 8.44
CA GLY A 197 0.79 10.45 9.61
C GLY A 197 2.25 10.76 9.24
N PRO A 198 3.10 11.05 10.23
CA PRO A 198 4.48 11.51 10.01
C PRO A 198 5.42 10.40 9.53
N GLY A 199 6.56 10.83 8.99
CA GLY A 199 7.73 9.97 8.81
C GLY A 199 7.70 9.04 7.62
N ASN A 200 6.73 9.16 6.69
CA ASN A 200 6.83 8.41 5.45
C ASN A 200 7.95 9.00 4.59
N THR A 201 8.75 8.12 4.01
CA THR A 201 9.94 8.47 3.24
C THR A 201 9.81 7.95 1.82
N PHE A 202 9.99 8.84 0.85
CA PHE A 202 10.04 8.54 -0.58
C PHE A 202 11.46 8.80 -1.06
N PHE A 203 12.20 7.72 -1.33
CA PHE A 203 13.62 7.78 -1.57
C PHE A 203 14.01 7.14 -2.90
N ARG A 204 14.67 7.90 -3.77
CA ARG A 204 15.20 7.41 -5.06
C ARG A 204 14.15 6.73 -5.96
N ASN A 205 12.87 7.13 -5.87
CA ASN A 205 11.89 6.64 -6.82
C ASN A 205 11.98 7.43 -8.13
N ARG A 206 11.52 6.81 -9.21
CA ARG A 206 11.31 7.47 -10.49
C ARG A 206 9.83 7.59 -10.76
N ALA A 207 9.33 8.84 -10.76
CA ALA A 207 7.96 9.17 -11.12
C ALA A 207 7.92 9.65 -12.57
N MET A 208 7.31 8.87 -13.46
CA MET A 208 7.32 9.14 -14.90
C MET A 208 6.28 10.17 -15.34
N GLY A 209 5.29 10.50 -14.51
CA GLY A 209 4.25 11.48 -14.78
C GLY A 209 3.41 11.17 -16.01
N THR A 210 3.35 9.92 -16.44
CA THR A 210 2.68 9.53 -17.66
C THR A 210 1.35 8.85 -17.37
N ASP A 211 0.27 9.57 -17.65
CA ASP A 211 -1.00 8.98 -17.99
C ASP A 211 -1.19 8.98 -19.49
N ARG A 212 -0.62 8.01 -20.15
CA ARG A 212 -0.70 7.88 -21.61
C ARG A 212 -2.08 7.47 -22.10
N PHE A 213 -2.98 7.04 -21.22
CA PHE A 213 -4.15 6.27 -21.63
C PHE A 213 -5.50 6.95 -21.43
N ASP A 214 -5.63 8.05 -20.68
CA ASP A 214 -6.94 8.59 -20.35
C ASP A 214 -7.21 10.05 -20.73
N GLY A 215 -6.24 10.79 -21.24
CA GLY A 215 -6.46 12.16 -21.72
C GLY A 215 -6.82 13.21 -20.67
N PHE A 216 -6.91 12.86 -19.37
CA PHE A 216 -7.17 13.82 -18.31
C PHE A 216 -5.89 14.53 -17.85
N GLY A 217 -5.98 15.86 -17.76
CA GLY A 217 -4.86 16.78 -17.80
C GLY A 217 -3.97 16.92 -16.57
N ASP A 218 -4.20 16.20 -15.49
CA ASP A 218 -3.41 16.36 -14.27
C ASP A 218 -2.20 15.42 -14.28
N ARG A 219 -1.08 15.98 -14.70
CA ARG A 219 0.19 15.27 -14.81
C ARG A 219 1.05 15.52 -13.57
N HIS A 220 0.67 14.94 -12.44
CA HIS A 220 1.54 15.00 -11.27
C HIS A 220 2.56 13.85 -11.31
N GLY A 221 3.82 14.17 -11.08
CA GLY A 221 4.83 13.17 -10.78
C GLY A 221 4.75 12.77 -9.32
N ILE A 222 4.79 13.76 -8.41
CA ILE A 222 4.63 13.59 -6.97
C ILE A 222 3.65 14.65 -6.46
N MET A 223 2.59 14.21 -5.79
CA MET A 223 1.60 15.07 -5.15
C MET A 223 1.64 14.88 -3.63
N VAL A 224 1.64 15.98 -2.88
CA VAL A 224 1.62 15.97 -1.41
C VAL A 224 0.50 16.84 -0.91
N GLU A 225 -0.45 16.25 -0.20
CA GLU A 225 -1.59 16.96 0.38
C GLU A 225 -2.11 16.27 1.65
N TYR A 226 -2.93 16.97 2.45
CA TYR A 226 -3.56 16.44 3.66
C TYR A 226 -2.60 15.73 4.64
N ILE A 227 -1.40 16.25 4.80
CA ILE A 227 -0.39 15.68 5.68
C ILE A 227 -0.56 16.17 7.14
N HIS A 228 -0.26 15.29 8.09
CA HIS A 228 -0.17 15.61 9.51
C HIS A 228 1.19 15.19 10.06
N GLY A 229 2.16 16.07 9.91
CA GLY A 229 3.56 15.86 10.27
C GLY A 229 4.48 15.67 9.06
N PRO A 230 5.79 15.64 9.28
CA PRO A 230 6.79 15.67 8.21
C PRO A 230 6.72 14.43 7.32
N GLN A 231 6.84 14.66 6.00
CA GLN A 231 7.09 13.65 4.98
C GLN A 231 8.49 13.92 4.38
N TYR A 232 9.19 12.86 3.99
CA TYR A 232 10.54 12.97 3.43
C TYR A 232 10.54 12.55 1.96
N VAL A 233 10.78 13.50 1.06
CA VAL A 233 10.84 13.27 -0.39
C VAL A 233 12.25 13.58 -0.86
N ILE A 234 13.09 12.55 -1.01
CA ILE A 234 14.54 12.70 -1.13
C ILE A 234 15.07 11.96 -2.36
N GLY A 235 15.80 12.66 -3.22
CA GLY A 235 16.53 12.07 -4.33
C GLY A 235 15.66 11.37 -5.39
N ASN A 236 14.38 11.70 -5.46
CA ASN A 236 13.49 11.15 -6.47
C ASN A 236 13.70 11.82 -7.82
N GLU A 237 13.53 11.08 -8.90
CA GLU A 237 13.51 11.55 -10.27
C GLU A 237 12.08 11.74 -10.75
N VAL A 238 11.73 12.91 -11.26
CA VAL A 238 10.44 13.18 -11.90
C VAL A 238 10.71 13.48 -13.37
N THR A 239 10.36 12.55 -14.26
CA THR A 239 10.65 12.66 -15.70
C THR A 239 9.49 13.22 -16.51
N GLY A 240 8.30 13.31 -15.94
CA GLY A 240 7.12 13.93 -16.53
C GLY A 240 6.14 14.34 -15.45
N GLY A 241 5.38 15.41 -15.69
CA GLY A 241 4.44 15.97 -14.72
C GLY A 241 5.07 16.92 -13.71
N ASP A 242 4.25 17.42 -12.81
CA ASP A 242 4.60 18.46 -11.85
C ASP A 242 4.86 17.87 -10.46
N LEU A 243 5.60 18.62 -9.66
CA LEU A 243 5.62 18.50 -8.21
C LEU A 243 4.48 19.35 -7.66
N TYR A 244 3.53 18.74 -6.98
CA TYR A 244 2.36 19.43 -6.44
C TYR A 244 2.31 19.31 -4.93
N PHE A 245 2.22 20.47 -4.26
CA PHE A 245 2.16 20.56 -2.81
C PHE A 245 0.97 21.46 -2.42
N LEU A 246 0.07 20.98 -1.57
CA LEU A 246 -1.03 21.72 -0.96
C LEU A 246 -0.87 21.77 0.56
#